data_4131f8b1dc703f6d56824427cae4594d
#
_entry.id   4131f8b1dc703f6d56824427cae4594d
#
_cell.length_a   1.000
_cell.length_b   1.000
_cell.length_c   1.000
_cell.angle_alpha   90.00
_cell.angle_beta   90.00
_cell.angle_gamma   90.00
#
_symmetry.space_group_name_H-M   'P 1'
#
loop_
_entity.id
_entity.type
_entity.pdbx_description
1 polymer ?
#
loop_
_entity_poly.entity_id
_entity_poly.type
_entity_poly.pdbx_seq_one_letter_code
_entity_poly.pdbx_strand_id
1 'polypeptide(L)'
;DIMERATAYRKVCESVNYIWPNRDFVMVCARPSKILCIGLNYAKHAKETNAAIPTEPILFMKSTTSLSGPYDPIMIPKGSEKTDWEVELAVVIGKKASYVTEETAMDYIAGYVLHNDVSERAFQLERGGTWDKGKGCDTFAPLGPWLVTKDEVKDPHNLRLWLSLNGKMMQD
;
A
#
# COMPACT_ATOMS: atom_id res chain seq x y z
N ASP A 1 -13.03 -7.68 -20.87
CA ASP A 1 -12.76 -8.96 -20.21
C ASP A 1 -11.54 -8.81 -19.28
N ILE A 2 -11.63 -9.31 -18.04
CA ILE A 2 -10.57 -9.25 -17.02
C ILE A 2 -9.27 -9.89 -17.52
N MET A 3 -9.39 -10.96 -18.33
CA MET A 3 -8.23 -11.67 -18.90
C MET A 3 -7.55 -10.89 -20.03
N GLU A 4 -8.30 -10.15 -20.85
CA GLU A 4 -7.72 -9.26 -21.87
C GLU A 4 -7.02 -8.06 -21.25
N ARG A 5 -7.59 -7.49 -20.19
CA ARG A 5 -7.01 -6.37 -19.42
C ARG A 5 -5.77 -6.80 -18.66
N ALA A 6 -5.79 -7.99 -18.03
CA ALA A 6 -4.62 -8.59 -17.42
C ALA A 6 -3.49 -8.85 -18.46
N THR A 7 -3.85 -9.24 -19.68
CA THR A 7 -2.90 -9.44 -20.80
C THR A 7 -2.32 -8.12 -21.30
N ALA A 8 -3.13 -7.07 -21.42
CA ALA A 8 -2.68 -5.73 -21.78
C ALA A 8 -1.74 -5.16 -20.72
N TYR A 9 -2.08 -5.37 -19.46
CA TYR A 9 -1.26 -4.97 -18.33
C TYR A 9 0.06 -5.75 -18.26
N ARG A 10 0.04 -7.06 -18.51
CA ARG A 10 1.23 -7.89 -18.64
C ARG A 10 2.20 -7.34 -19.69
N LYS A 11 1.70 -6.89 -20.85
CA LYS A 11 2.52 -6.25 -21.88
C LYS A 11 3.15 -4.93 -21.43
N VAL A 12 2.44 -4.12 -20.67
CA VAL A 12 3.00 -2.88 -20.10
C VAL A 12 4.12 -3.20 -19.11
N CYS A 13 3.94 -4.20 -18.28
CA CYS A 13 4.95 -4.61 -17.30
C CYS A 13 6.15 -5.33 -17.97
N GLU A 14 5.95 -6.07 -19.03
CA GLU A 14 7.01 -6.65 -19.87
C GLU A 14 7.86 -5.55 -20.52
N SER A 15 7.26 -4.42 -20.89
CA SER A 15 7.99 -3.27 -21.46
C SER A 15 8.86 -2.52 -20.44
N VAL A 16 8.65 -2.73 -19.15
CA VAL A 16 9.50 -2.18 -18.06
C VAL A 16 10.52 -3.17 -17.51
N ASN A 17 10.73 -4.32 -18.17
CA ASN A 17 11.76 -5.32 -17.87
C ASN A 17 11.77 -5.86 -16.44
N TYR A 18 10.60 -6.09 -15.85
CA TYR A 18 10.51 -6.70 -14.55
C TYR A 18 9.66 -7.97 -14.57
N ILE A 19 10.28 -9.07 -15.00
CA ILE A 19 9.71 -10.42 -14.85
C ILE A 19 10.40 -11.03 -13.64
N TRP A 20 9.63 -11.31 -12.59
CA TRP A 20 10.12 -12.10 -11.47
C TRP A 20 10.28 -13.55 -11.93
N PRO A 21 11.49 -14.13 -11.89
CA PRO A 21 11.68 -15.50 -12.33
C PRO A 21 10.85 -16.45 -11.46
N ASN A 22 10.02 -17.25 -12.12
CA ASN A 22 9.17 -18.31 -11.58
C ASN A 22 7.85 -17.92 -10.91
N ARG A 23 7.25 -16.75 -11.19
CA ARG A 23 5.89 -16.43 -10.73
C ARG A 23 5.05 -15.83 -11.84
N ASP A 24 3.81 -16.31 -11.96
CA ASP A 24 2.82 -15.84 -12.94
C ASP A 24 2.25 -14.44 -12.62
N PHE A 25 2.83 -13.72 -11.64
CA PHE A 25 2.38 -12.42 -11.20
C PHE A 25 3.41 -11.35 -11.50
N VAL A 26 2.97 -10.35 -12.23
CA VAL A 26 3.75 -9.15 -12.48
C VAL A 26 3.56 -8.20 -11.31
N MET A 27 4.64 -7.65 -10.76
CA MET A 27 4.53 -6.59 -9.76
C MET A 27 3.75 -5.40 -10.33
N VAL A 28 2.72 -5.02 -9.63
CA VAL A 28 1.79 -3.96 -10.03
C VAL A 28 2.48 -2.60 -10.22
N CYS A 29 3.55 -2.35 -9.45
CA CYS A 29 4.41 -1.17 -9.58
C CYS A 29 5.86 -1.60 -9.45
N ALA A 30 6.52 -1.82 -10.58
CA ALA A 30 7.84 -2.43 -10.62
C ALA A 30 8.94 -1.65 -9.86
N ARG A 31 8.89 -0.32 -9.84
CA ARG A 31 9.84 0.53 -9.11
C ARG A 31 9.24 1.91 -8.84
N PRO A 32 8.38 2.07 -7.86
CA PRO A 32 7.91 3.39 -7.50
C PRO A 32 9.08 4.22 -6.97
N SER A 33 9.14 5.48 -7.33
CA SER A 33 10.17 6.40 -6.80
C SER A 33 9.91 6.75 -5.33
N LYS A 34 8.67 6.62 -4.89
CA LYS A 34 8.21 6.90 -3.52
C LYS A 34 7.04 5.99 -3.18
N ILE A 35 6.95 5.64 -1.90
CA ILE A 35 5.76 5.08 -1.27
C ILE A 35 5.38 6.07 -0.17
N LEU A 36 4.33 6.83 -0.42
CA LEU A 36 3.82 7.86 0.49
C LEU A 36 2.58 7.31 1.19
N CYS A 37 2.53 7.43 2.50
CA CYS A 37 1.45 6.94 3.32
C CYS A 37 0.81 8.06 4.12
N ILE A 38 -0.50 7.93 4.37
CA ILE A 38 -1.27 8.88 5.18
C ILE A 38 -1.67 8.18 6.48
N GLY A 39 -1.09 8.61 7.58
CA GLY A 39 -1.37 8.08 8.90
C GLY A 39 -2.73 8.53 9.45
N LEU A 40 -3.35 7.69 10.29
CA LEU A 40 -4.67 7.94 10.91
C LEU A 40 -5.74 8.37 9.90
N ASN A 41 -5.71 7.78 8.69
CA ASN A 41 -6.60 8.15 7.59
C ASN A 41 -8.04 7.64 7.77
N TYR A 42 -8.30 6.79 8.78
CA TYR A 42 -9.61 6.21 9.07
C TYR A 42 -10.09 6.65 10.45
N ALA A 43 -11.30 7.25 10.52
CA ALA A 43 -11.89 7.72 11.77
C ALA A 43 -12.09 6.60 12.80
N LYS A 44 -12.43 5.38 12.34
CA LYS A 44 -12.52 4.19 13.21
C LYS A 44 -11.17 3.90 13.88
N HIS A 45 -10.09 3.92 13.11
CA HIS A 45 -8.73 3.67 13.64
C HIS A 45 -8.29 4.73 14.65
N ALA A 46 -8.54 6.00 14.36
CA ALA A 46 -8.26 7.07 15.31
C ALA A 46 -9.02 6.87 16.64
N LYS A 47 -10.28 6.44 16.57
CA LYS A 47 -11.09 6.14 17.76
C LYS A 47 -10.56 4.93 18.53
N GLU A 48 -10.16 3.85 17.87
CA GLU A 48 -9.62 2.63 18.50
C GLU A 48 -8.32 2.92 19.26
N THR A 49 -7.47 3.77 18.72
CA THR A 49 -6.20 4.17 19.31
C THR A 49 -6.32 5.35 20.28
N ASN A 50 -7.55 5.85 20.52
CA ASN A 50 -7.84 7.05 21.30
C ASN A 50 -7.03 8.28 20.85
N ALA A 51 -6.76 8.35 19.54
CA ALA A 51 -6.06 9.46 18.91
C ALA A 51 -7.04 10.54 18.44
N ALA A 52 -6.65 11.80 18.52
CA ALA A 52 -7.40 12.88 17.89
C ALA A 52 -7.37 12.71 16.37
N ILE A 53 -8.49 13.04 15.70
CA ILE A 53 -8.52 13.09 14.24
C ILE A 53 -7.57 14.21 13.80
N PRO A 54 -6.57 13.91 12.94
CA PRO A 54 -5.62 14.91 12.49
C PRO A 54 -6.31 16.04 11.70
N THR A 55 -5.87 17.26 11.89
CA THR A 55 -6.34 18.44 11.11
C THR A 55 -5.64 18.57 9.76
N GLU A 56 -4.50 17.91 9.60
CA GLU A 56 -3.75 17.76 8.35
C GLU A 56 -3.37 16.30 8.15
N PRO A 57 -3.20 15.83 6.90
CA PRO A 57 -2.70 14.48 6.65
C PRO A 57 -1.33 14.23 7.29
N ILE A 58 -1.24 13.20 8.11
CA ILE A 58 0.06 12.76 8.66
C ILE A 58 0.81 12.03 7.55
N LEU A 59 1.74 12.71 6.91
CA LEU A 59 2.52 12.15 5.81
C LEU A 59 3.77 11.43 6.36
N PHE A 60 3.96 10.18 5.96
CA PHE A 60 5.18 9.43 6.16
C PHE A 60 5.53 8.59 4.93
N MET A 61 6.69 7.94 4.93
CA MET A 61 7.15 7.15 3.81
C MET A 61 7.50 5.73 4.23
N LYS A 62 7.24 4.79 3.32
CA LYS A 62 7.91 3.48 3.35
C LYS A 62 9.09 3.49 2.39
N SER A 63 10.15 2.78 2.75
CA SER A 63 11.27 2.58 1.83
C SER A 63 10.77 1.88 0.56
N THR A 64 11.23 2.28 -0.61
CA THR A 64 10.92 1.58 -1.85
C THR A 64 11.46 0.16 -1.88
N THR A 65 12.48 -0.14 -1.06
CA THR A 65 13.03 -1.49 -0.86
C THR A 65 12.14 -2.39 0.01
N SER A 66 11.16 -1.82 0.71
CA SER A 66 10.18 -2.60 1.48
C SER A 66 9.11 -3.26 0.60
N LEU A 67 9.04 -2.88 -0.68
CA LEU A 67 8.05 -3.42 -1.61
C LEU A 67 8.25 -4.92 -1.82
N SER A 68 7.17 -5.68 -1.72
CA SER A 68 7.13 -7.12 -1.95
C SER A 68 5.86 -7.52 -2.70
N GLY A 69 5.84 -8.71 -3.26
CA GLY A 69 4.66 -9.25 -3.93
C GLY A 69 3.56 -9.65 -2.92
N PRO A 70 2.32 -9.82 -3.40
CA PRO A 70 1.17 -10.08 -2.54
C PRO A 70 1.22 -11.43 -1.81
N TYR A 71 2.06 -12.35 -2.29
CA TYR A 71 2.23 -13.70 -1.73
C TYR A 71 3.65 -13.98 -1.26
N ASP A 72 4.50 -12.96 -1.24
CA ASP A 72 5.87 -13.10 -0.76
C ASP A 72 5.91 -13.19 0.78
N PRO A 73 6.86 -13.91 1.34
CA PRO A 73 7.06 -13.94 2.78
C PRO A 73 7.38 -12.54 3.32
N ILE A 74 6.78 -12.18 4.43
CA ILE A 74 7.15 -10.99 5.20
C ILE A 74 8.30 -11.38 6.13
N MET A 75 9.45 -10.73 5.96
CA MET A 75 10.63 -10.99 6.77
C MET A 75 10.58 -10.17 8.06
N ILE A 76 10.44 -10.87 9.19
CA ILE A 76 10.44 -10.22 10.49
C ILE A 76 11.87 -9.72 10.80
N PRO A 77 12.08 -8.41 11.01
CA PRO A 77 13.40 -7.88 11.25
C PRO A 77 13.98 -8.35 12.59
N LYS A 78 15.32 -8.43 12.65
CA LYS A 78 16.01 -8.82 13.88
C LYS A 78 15.67 -7.87 15.04
N GLY A 79 15.23 -8.43 16.16
CA GLY A 79 14.81 -7.68 17.34
C GLY A 79 13.42 -7.06 17.22
N SER A 80 12.61 -7.52 16.27
CA SER A 80 11.19 -7.22 16.19
C SER A 80 10.41 -8.00 17.24
N GLU A 81 9.50 -7.31 17.92
CA GLU A 81 8.62 -7.90 18.94
C GLU A 81 7.15 -7.53 18.72
N LYS A 82 6.89 -6.51 17.88
CA LYS A 82 5.55 -5.93 17.72
C LYS A 82 5.21 -5.71 16.23
N THR A 83 5.52 -6.71 15.39
CA THR A 83 5.09 -6.67 13.98
C THR A 83 3.59 -6.82 13.88
N ASP A 84 2.96 -5.92 13.13
CA ASP A 84 1.52 -5.76 13.01
C ASP A 84 1.13 -5.54 11.54
N TRP A 85 -0.14 -5.77 11.24
CA TRP A 85 -0.75 -5.64 9.92
C TRP A 85 -1.58 -4.35 9.82
N GLU A 86 -1.73 -3.85 8.60
CA GLU A 86 -2.67 -2.77 8.26
C GLU A 86 -3.18 -2.99 6.84
N VAL A 87 -4.44 -3.44 6.68
CA VAL A 87 -5.05 -3.51 5.35
C VAL A 87 -5.34 -2.11 4.84
N GLU A 88 -4.91 -1.82 3.61
CA GLU A 88 -5.02 -0.50 3.03
C GLU A 88 -5.37 -0.51 1.54
N LEU A 89 -5.92 0.60 1.07
CA LEU A 89 -6.07 0.92 -0.34
C LEU A 89 -4.89 1.78 -0.79
N ALA A 90 -4.03 1.24 -1.64
CA ALA A 90 -2.98 2.02 -2.28
C ALA A 90 -3.50 2.68 -3.57
N VAL A 91 -3.10 3.92 -3.78
CA VAL A 91 -3.39 4.70 -4.98
C VAL A 91 -2.13 4.79 -5.84
N VAL A 92 -2.23 4.39 -7.10
CA VAL A 92 -1.11 4.48 -8.04
C VAL A 92 -1.22 5.75 -8.86
N ILE A 93 -0.23 6.63 -8.72
CA ILE A 93 -0.14 7.87 -9.49
C ILE A 93 0.41 7.55 -10.88
N GLY A 94 -0.39 7.81 -11.92
CA GLY A 94 -0.08 7.46 -13.32
C GLY A 94 0.51 8.59 -14.16
N LYS A 95 0.52 9.82 -13.65
CA LYS A 95 1.06 11.01 -14.34
C LYS A 95 1.89 11.83 -13.37
N LYS A 96 2.88 12.57 -13.89
CA LYS A 96 3.61 13.55 -13.07
C LYS A 96 2.62 14.56 -12.46
N ALA A 97 2.58 14.64 -11.14
CA ALA A 97 1.72 15.55 -10.39
C ALA A 97 2.58 16.51 -9.56
N SER A 98 2.25 17.80 -9.64
CA SER A 98 2.90 18.86 -8.85
C SER A 98 1.91 20.03 -8.74
N TYR A 99 1.65 20.47 -7.51
CA TYR A 99 0.69 21.54 -7.22
C TYR A 99 -0.71 21.31 -7.83
N VAL A 100 -1.17 20.06 -7.76
CA VAL A 100 -2.47 19.63 -8.28
C VAL A 100 -3.56 20.10 -7.33
N THR A 101 -4.69 20.59 -7.85
CA THR A 101 -5.85 20.97 -7.05
C THR A 101 -6.72 19.74 -6.71
N GLU A 102 -7.59 19.84 -5.72
CA GLU A 102 -8.51 18.75 -5.35
C GLU A 102 -9.40 18.37 -6.53
N GLU A 103 -9.90 19.33 -7.31
CA GLU A 103 -10.80 19.11 -8.44
C GLU A 103 -10.16 18.28 -9.55
N THR A 104 -8.83 18.36 -9.70
CA THR A 104 -8.08 17.67 -10.76
C THR A 104 -7.27 16.48 -10.27
N ALA A 105 -7.18 16.26 -8.95
CA ALA A 105 -6.33 15.24 -8.36
C ALA A 105 -6.63 13.82 -8.91
N MET A 106 -7.91 13.50 -9.09
CA MET A 106 -8.34 12.20 -9.62
C MET A 106 -7.86 11.91 -11.03
N ASP A 107 -7.54 12.93 -11.83
CA ASP A 107 -7.03 12.76 -13.20
C ASP A 107 -5.61 12.19 -13.27
N TYR A 108 -4.90 12.25 -12.16
CA TYR A 108 -3.52 11.77 -12.03
C TYR A 108 -3.43 10.32 -11.56
N ILE A 109 -4.55 9.72 -11.16
CA ILE A 109 -4.62 8.34 -10.67
C ILE A 109 -4.67 7.38 -11.86
N ALA A 110 -3.79 6.38 -11.86
CA ALA A 110 -3.83 5.24 -12.79
C ALA A 110 -4.81 4.16 -12.30
N GLY A 111 -4.86 3.91 -11.01
CA GLY A 111 -5.71 2.90 -10.40
C GLY A 111 -5.40 2.66 -8.93
N TYR A 112 -5.96 1.58 -8.43
CA TYR A 112 -5.93 1.20 -7.03
C TYR A 112 -5.38 -0.21 -6.85
N VAL A 113 -4.72 -0.44 -5.72
CA VAL A 113 -4.10 -1.73 -5.39
C VAL A 113 -4.35 -2.04 -3.92
N LEU A 114 -4.57 -3.30 -3.60
CA LEU A 114 -4.55 -3.74 -2.21
C LEU A 114 -3.13 -3.68 -1.66
N HIS A 115 -2.98 -3.14 -0.48
CA HIS A 115 -1.72 -2.99 0.24
C HIS A 115 -1.85 -3.49 1.68
N ASN A 116 -0.74 -3.95 2.22
CA ASN A 116 -0.61 -4.21 3.65
C ASN A 116 0.54 -3.34 4.18
N ASP A 117 0.20 -2.27 4.92
CA ASP A 117 1.19 -1.39 5.55
C ASP A 117 1.76 -2.04 6.82
N VAL A 118 2.54 -3.12 6.62
CA VAL A 118 3.15 -3.87 7.72
C VAL A 118 4.04 -2.95 8.55
N SER A 119 3.89 -3.04 9.86
CA SER A 119 4.48 -2.12 10.81
C SER A 119 5.15 -2.87 11.96
N GLU A 120 6.37 -2.49 12.31
CA GLU A 120 6.97 -2.88 13.58
C GLU A 120 6.72 -1.76 14.59
N ARG A 121 5.76 -1.94 15.46
CA ARG A 121 5.25 -0.88 16.35
C ARG A 121 6.29 -0.37 17.34
N ALA A 122 7.16 -1.24 17.86
CA ALA A 122 8.21 -0.78 18.76
C ALA A 122 9.22 0.12 18.02
N PHE A 123 9.58 -0.20 16.78
CA PHE A 123 10.48 0.63 15.98
C PHE A 123 9.82 1.95 15.59
N GLN A 124 8.52 1.91 15.27
CA GLN A 124 7.72 3.07 14.87
C GLN A 124 7.58 4.08 16.02
N LEU A 125 7.20 3.61 17.22
CA LEU A 125 6.67 4.45 18.29
C LEU A 125 7.63 4.59 19.48
N GLU A 126 8.46 3.57 19.77
CA GLU A 126 9.23 3.49 21.00
C GLU A 126 10.71 3.86 20.79
N ARG A 127 11.14 4.11 19.56
CA ARG A 127 12.54 4.39 19.20
C ARG A 127 12.71 5.79 18.58
N GLY A 128 12.33 6.83 19.31
CA GLY A 128 12.54 8.22 18.91
C GLY A 128 11.46 8.80 17.99
N GLY A 129 10.33 8.11 17.77
CA GLY A 129 9.13 8.66 17.15
C GLY A 129 9.18 8.86 15.62
N THR A 130 10.22 8.40 14.93
CA THR A 130 10.28 8.41 13.47
C THR A 130 9.62 7.15 12.93
N TRP A 131 8.45 7.29 12.33
CA TRP A 131 7.63 6.17 11.87
C TRP A 131 8.29 5.30 10.80
N ASP A 132 9.10 5.89 9.94
CA ASP A 132 9.79 5.18 8.85
C ASP A 132 10.62 3.98 9.34
N LYS A 133 11.15 4.04 10.58
CA LYS A 133 11.89 2.93 11.19
C LYS A 133 11.08 1.64 11.33
N GLY A 134 9.80 1.77 11.62
CA GLY A 134 8.89 0.63 11.76
C GLY A 134 8.11 0.31 10.49
N LYS A 135 8.02 1.25 9.57
CA LYS A 135 7.25 1.15 8.33
C LYS A 135 8.09 0.75 7.12
N GLY A 136 9.40 1.04 7.15
CA GLY A 136 10.31 0.86 6.01
C GLY A 136 11.19 -0.39 6.04
N CYS A 137 10.91 -1.38 6.91
CA CYS A 137 11.65 -2.64 6.92
C CYS A 137 11.44 -3.42 5.61
N ASP A 138 12.43 -4.23 5.25
CA ASP A 138 12.36 -5.07 4.03
C ASP A 138 11.10 -5.92 4.03
N THR A 139 10.45 -6.03 2.88
CA THR A 139 9.20 -6.77 2.65
C THR A 139 7.95 -6.24 3.38
N PHE A 140 8.02 -5.09 4.03
CA PHE A 140 6.91 -4.53 4.82
C PHE A 140 5.87 -3.79 3.97
N ALA A 141 5.97 -3.85 2.64
CA ALA A 141 4.97 -3.29 1.72
C ALA A 141 4.48 -4.33 0.70
N PRO A 142 3.81 -5.43 1.13
CA PRO A 142 3.13 -6.32 0.21
C PRO A 142 2.09 -5.56 -0.61
N LEU A 143 2.15 -5.69 -1.94
CA LEU A 143 1.30 -4.94 -2.85
C LEU A 143 0.73 -5.86 -3.93
N GLY A 144 -0.56 -5.80 -4.17
CA GLY A 144 -1.23 -6.58 -5.19
C GLY A 144 -2.43 -7.36 -4.69
N PRO A 145 -2.89 -8.42 -5.44
CA PRO A 145 -2.26 -8.98 -6.63
C PRO A 145 -2.50 -8.21 -7.93
N TRP A 146 -3.47 -7.30 -7.97
CA TRP A 146 -3.84 -6.56 -9.20
C TRP A 146 -3.82 -5.05 -9.01
N LEU A 147 -3.51 -4.34 -10.08
CA LEU A 147 -3.87 -2.95 -10.26
C LEU A 147 -5.26 -2.91 -10.90
N VAL A 148 -6.22 -2.36 -10.18
CA VAL A 148 -7.56 -2.09 -10.72
C VAL A 148 -7.57 -0.66 -11.24
N THR A 149 -7.84 -0.47 -12.53
CA THR A 149 -7.83 0.86 -13.14
C THR A 149 -8.96 1.74 -12.58
N LYS A 150 -8.76 3.05 -12.55
CA LYS A 150 -9.69 3.99 -11.90
C LYS A 150 -11.10 3.95 -12.48
N ASP A 151 -11.26 3.59 -13.74
CA ASP A 151 -12.55 3.46 -14.42
C ASP A 151 -13.39 2.28 -13.93
N GLU A 152 -12.74 1.27 -13.34
CA GLU A 152 -13.43 0.11 -12.74
C GLU A 152 -13.87 0.39 -11.30
N VAL A 153 -13.24 1.33 -10.61
CA VAL A 153 -13.60 1.73 -9.23
C VAL A 153 -14.43 3.00 -9.27
N LYS A 154 -15.75 2.84 -9.25
CA LYS A 154 -16.68 3.99 -9.36
C LYS A 154 -16.56 4.97 -8.20
N ASP A 155 -16.37 4.46 -6.99
CA ASP A 155 -16.25 5.25 -5.77
C ASP A 155 -15.24 4.61 -4.83
N PRO A 156 -14.02 5.13 -4.73
CA PRO A 156 -13.00 4.59 -3.83
C PRO A 156 -13.31 4.79 -2.36
N HIS A 157 -14.23 5.71 -2.02
CA HIS A 157 -14.66 5.96 -0.63
C HIS A 157 -15.70 4.94 -0.14
N ASN A 158 -16.28 4.15 -1.03
CA ASN A 158 -17.30 3.15 -0.72
C ASN A 158 -16.79 1.72 -0.95
N LEU A 159 -15.56 1.44 -0.53
CA LEU A 159 -14.95 0.12 -0.57
C LEU A 159 -14.86 -0.45 0.84
N ARG A 160 -15.13 -1.76 0.96
CA ARG A 160 -14.87 -2.48 2.20
C ARG A 160 -13.44 -3.00 2.20
N LEU A 161 -12.67 -2.66 3.22
CA LEU A 161 -11.35 -3.24 3.49
C LEU A 161 -11.46 -4.20 4.67
N TRP A 162 -10.93 -5.39 4.53
CA TRP A 162 -10.92 -6.37 5.62
C TRP A 162 -9.65 -7.22 5.59
N LEU A 163 -9.27 -7.72 6.73
CA LEU A 163 -8.11 -8.60 6.89
C LEU A 163 -8.45 -9.73 7.87
N SER A 164 -8.08 -10.94 7.49
CA SER A 164 -8.13 -12.09 8.40
C SER A 164 -6.73 -12.69 8.57
N LEU A 165 -6.43 -13.14 9.78
CA LEU A 165 -5.21 -13.84 10.12
C LEU A 165 -5.57 -15.22 10.70
N ASN A 166 -5.08 -16.29 10.04
CA ASN A 166 -5.37 -17.66 10.45
C ASN A 166 -6.88 -17.96 10.61
N GLY A 167 -7.70 -17.41 9.70
CA GLY A 167 -9.15 -17.58 9.72
C GLY A 167 -9.92 -16.68 10.70
N LYS A 168 -9.24 -15.87 11.51
CA LYS A 168 -9.85 -14.89 12.41
C LYS A 168 -9.86 -13.51 11.75
N MET A 169 -11.03 -12.86 11.73
CA MET A 169 -11.17 -11.47 11.29
C MET A 169 -10.41 -10.54 12.25
N MET A 170 -9.53 -9.72 11.72
CA MET A 170 -8.68 -8.80 12.48
C MET A 170 -9.00 -7.33 12.18
N GLN A 171 -9.36 -7.02 10.93
CA GLN A 171 -9.80 -5.68 10.50
C GLN A 171 -11.04 -5.80 9.61
N ASP A 172 -12.02 -4.88 9.77
CA ASP A 172 -13.26 -4.79 8.97
C ASP A 172 -13.87 -3.37 9.04
#